data_211e923cb646fa4c0dc38377e5180b8b
#
_entry.id   211e923cb646fa4c0dc38377e5180b8b
#
_cell.length_a   1.000
_cell.length_b   1.000
_cell.length_c   1.000
_cell.angle_alpha   90.00
_cell.angle_beta   90.00
_cell.angle_gamma   90.00
#
_symmetry.space_group_name_H-M   'P 1'
#
loop_
_entity.id
_entity.type
_entity.pdbx_description
1 polymer ?
#
loop_
_entity_poly.entity_id
_entity_poly.type
_entity_poly.pdbx_seq_one_letter_code
_entity_poly.pdbx_strand_id
1 'polypeptide(L)'
;NYTPFQKADKALFIPDLLSYMLTGKMVCEYTEASTSQIVNPVTKQMDKELLNATGAKEDLFPPIVMPGTKVGTLTAALAEETGVGEVPVIAVAGHDTASAVAAVPTTNREFAYLSSGTWSLMGIESEEPIINEKSYQLNFTNEGGIDGTIRFLKNITGMWLLERCKDEWKQEGNDYSYGELIELMHKEKAFRSFVNPNANCFTNPANMQKAIADYCRKTEQPVPETVGQFVRCIFESLAFSYRTVLY
;
A
#
# COMPACT_ATOMS: atom_id res chain seq x y z
N ASN A 1 -25.60 7.63 8.86
CA ASN A 1 -26.23 6.32 9.18
C ASN A 1 -26.35 5.50 7.90
N TYR A 2 -25.41 4.55 7.72
CA TYR A 2 -25.40 3.69 6.53
C TYR A 2 -26.08 2.36 6.87
N THR A 3 -27.32 2.19 6.46
CA THR A 3 -28.19 1.05 6.81
C THR A 3 -27.60 -0.34 6.51
N PRO A 4 -26.85 -0.58 5.39
CA PRO A 4 -26.20 -1.86 5.16
C PRO A 4 -25.21 -2.26 6.26
N PHE A 5 -24.41 -1.33 6.75
CA PHE A 5 -23.45 -1.59 7.84
C PHE A 5 -24.15 -2.04 9.13
N GLN A 6 -25.27 -1.40 9.47
CA GLN A 6 -26.05 -1.77 10.67
C GLN A 6 -26.69 -3.16 10.57
N LYS A 7 -26.97 -3.64 9.34
CA LYS A 7 -27.57 -4.95 9.07
C LYS A 7 -26.54 -6.04 8.81
N ALA A 8 -25.26 -5.67 8.64
CA ALA A 8 -24.21 -6.63 8.38
C ALA A 8 -24.04 -7.59 9.57
N ASP A 9 -23.98 -8.87 9.28
CA ASP A 9 -23.65 -9.90 10.26
C ASP A 9 -22.13 -10.05 10.37
N LYS A 10 -21.45 -10.15 9.24
CA LYS A 10 -19.98 -10.23 9.15
C LYS A 10 -19.44 -9.29 8.09
N ALA A 11 -18.19 -8.85 8.28
CA ALA A 11 -17.38 -8.13 7.31
C ALA A 11 -16.15 -8.96 6.94
N LEU A 12 -15.83 -8.99 5.66
CA LEU A 12 -14.64 -9.67 5.12
C LEU A 12 -13.83 -8.66 4.29
N PHE A 13 -12.52 -8.70 4.43
CA PHE A 13 -11.65 -8.03 3.47
C PHE A 13 -11.73 -8.76 2.13
N ILE A 14 -11.40 -8.09 1.04
CA ILE A 14 -11.58 -8.66 -0.30
C ILE A 14 -10.82 -9.99 -0.49
N PRO A 15 -9.55 -10.16 -0.06
CA PRO A 15 -8.87 -11.44 -0.14
C PRO A 15 -9.58 -12.56 0.67
N ASP A 16 -10.10 -12.21 1.85
CA ASP A 16 -10.85 -13.14 2.70
C ASP A 16 -12.20 -13.52 2.09
N LEU A 17 -12.86 -12.57 1.42
CA LEU A 17 -14.10 -12.84 0.68
C LEU A 17 -13.85 -13.86 -0.44
N LEU A 18 -12.74 -13.75 -1.16
CA LEU A 18 -12.37 -14.73 -2.19
C LEU A 18 -12.14 -16.12 -1.56
N SER A 19 -11.42 -16.18 -0.45
CA SER A 19 -11.21 -17.41 0.31
C SER A 19 -12.53 -18.02 0.79
N TYR A 20 -13.48 -17.19 1.24
CA TYR A 20 -14.82 -17.62 1.61
C TYR A 20 -15.61 -18.18 0.43
N MET A 21 -15.57 -17.52 -0.72
CA MET A 21 -16.23 -18.02 -1.93
C MET A 21 -15.68 -19.37 -2.38
N LEU A 22 -14.40 -19.62 -2.16
CA LEU A 22 -13.76 -20.90 -2.51
C LEU A 22 -14.08 -22.02 -1.51
N THR A 23 -14.24 -21.70 -0.22
CA THR A 23 -14.27 -22.72 0.85
C THR A 23 -15.56 -22.74 1.67
N GLY A 24 -16.36 -21.69 1.62
CA GLY A 24 -17.48 -21.45 2.54
C GLY A 24 -17.06 -21.14 3.98
N LYS A 25 -15.76 -20.89 4.25
CA LYS A 25 -15.22 -20.59 5.57
C LYS A 25 -14.85 -19.12 5.68
N MET A 26 -15.35 -18.45 6.71
CA MET A 26 -15.04 -17.05 7.00
C MET A 26 -13.85 -16.97 7.95
N VAL A 27 -12.79 -16.32 7.51
CA VAL A 27 -11.60 -15.99 8.31
C VAL A 27 -11.20 -14.55 8.03
N CYS A 28 -10.30 -14.01 8.82
CA CYS A 28 -9.70 -12.69 8.61
C CYS A 28 -8.18 -12.87 8.59
N GLU A 29 -7.54 -12.69 7.45
CA GLU A 29 -6.10 -12.90 7.35
C GLU A 29 -5.34 -11.72 7.99
N TYR A 30 -4.34 -12.03 8.79
CA TYR A 30 -3.65 -11.10 9.67
C TYR A 30 -3.01 -9.92 8.94
N THR A 31 -2.29 -10.17 7.83
CA THR A 31 -1.56 -9.10 7.15
C THR A 31 -2.50 -8.07 6.53
N GLU A 32 -3.60 -8.54 5.93
CA GLU A 32 -4.65 -7.67 5.39
C GLU A 32 -5.40 -6.95 6.52
N ALA A 33 -5.82 -7.69 7.55
CA ALA A 33 -6.53 -7.12 8.69
C ALA A 33 -5.75 -6.00 9.38
N SER A 34 -4.43 -6.14 9.48
CA SER A 34 -3.56 -5.17 10.15
C SER A 34 -3.56 -3.79 9.47
N THR A 35 -3.88 -3.72 8.17
CA THR A 35 -3.95 -2.45 7.43
C THR A 35 -5.15 -1.60 7.82
N SER A 36 -6.17 -2.22 8.42
CA SER A 36 -7.39 -1.53 8.87
C SER A 36 -7.19 -0.60 10.05
N GLN A 37 -6.05 -0.70 10.74
CA GLN A 37 -5.74 0.00 11.99
C GLN A 37 -6.65 -0.37 13.18
N ILE A 38 -7.43 -1.42 13.06
CA ILE A 38 -8.28 -1.96 14.12
C ILE A 38 -7.61 -3.15 14.82
N VAL A 39 -6.58 -3.73 14.22
CA VAL A 39 -5.81 -4.82 14.84
C VAL A 39 -4.77 -4.23 15.79
N ASN A 40 -4.78 -4.71 17.02
CA ASN A 40 -3.74 -4.37 17.99
C ASN A 40 -2.42 -5.07 17.59
N PRO A 41 -1.34 -4.33 17.31
CA PRO A 41 -0.13 -4.93 16.76
C PRO A 41 0.64 -5.80 17.76
N VAL A 42 0.38 -5.64 19.07
CA VAL A 42 1.00 -6.45 20.13
C VAL A 42 0.25 -7.79 20.30
N THR A 43 -1.07 -7.73 20.44
CA THR A 43 -1.90 -8.93 20.63
C THR A 43 -2.23 -9.65 19.35
N LYS A 44 -2.09 -8.98 18.19
CA LYS A 44 -2.45 -9.46 16.85
C LYS A 44 -3.93 -9.89 16.73
N GLN A 45 -4.77 -9.24 17.52
CA GLN A 45 -6.22 -9.46 17.54
C GLN A 45 -6.94 -8.15 17.25
N MET A 46 -8.21 -8.24 16.84
CA MET A 46 -9.07 -7.04 16.73
C MET A 46 -9.16 -6.33 18.07
N ASP A 47 -8.91 -5.04 18.07
CA ASP A 47 -8.98 -4.20 19.26
C ASP A 47 -10.43 -3.82 19.53
N LYS A 48 -10.96 -4.26 20.67
CA LYS A 48 -12.36 -4.04 21.05
C LYS A 48 -12.70 -2.58 21.30
N GLU A 49 -11.77 -1.81 21.84
CA GLU A 49 -11.99 -0.39 22.11
C GLU A 49 -12.11 0.38 20.80
N LEU A 50 -11.25 0.07 19.84
CA LEU A 50 -11.29 0.67 18.49
C LEU A 50 -12.56 0.24 17.73
N LEU A 51 -12.96 -1.04 17.78
CA LEU A 51 -14.20 -1.49 17.18
C LEU A 51 -15.41 -0.75 17.78
N ASN A 52 -15.49 -0.67 19.11
CA ASN A 52 -16.55 0.04 19.79
C ASN A 52 -16.58 1.53 19.44
N ALA A 53 -15.43 2.18 19.32
CA ALA A 53 -15.32 3.57 18.91
C ALA A 53 -15.87 3.83 17.49
N THR A 54 -15.78 2.85 16.59
CA THR A 54 -16.38 2.92 15.24
C THR A 54 -17.87 2.61 15.21
N GLY A 55 -18.44 2.13 16.32
CA GLY A 55 -19.82 1.64 16.41
C GLY A 55 -20.01 0.25 15.76
N ALA A 56 -18.95 -0.47 15.48
CA ALA A 56 -18.99 -1.82 14.96
C ALA A 56 -19.28 -2.84 16.08
N LYS A 57 -19.94 -3.96 15.70
CA LYS A 57 -20.09 -5.09 16.61
C LYS A 57 -18.74 -5.73 16.89
N GLU A 58 -18.48 -6.19 18.11
CA GLU A 58 -17.23 -6.87 18.46
C GLU A 58 -16.95 -8.12 17.62
N ASP A 59 -18.00 -8.79 17.17
CA ASP A 59 -17.93 -10.00 16.35
C ASP A 59 -18.11 -9.75 14.84
N LEU A 60 -18.02 -8.48 14.40
CA LEU A 60 -18.21 -8.12 12.99
C LEU A 60 -17.19 -8.82 12.09
N PHE A 61 -15.93 -8.89 12.52
CA PHE A 61 -14.89 -9.59 11.79
C PHE A 61 -14.75 -11.05 12.28
N PRO A 62 -14.54 -12.01 11.35
CA PRO A 62 -14.20 -13.39 11.72
C PRO A 62 -12.88 -13.48 12.51
N PRO A 63 -12.58 -14.64 13.12
CA PRO A 63 -11.31 -14.86 13.79
C PRO A 63 -10.10 -14.60 12.87
N ILE A 64 -9.05 -13.96 13.42
CA ILE A 64 -7.80 -13.75 12.71
C ILE A 64 -7.05 -15.06 12.54
N VAL A 65 -6.55 -15.29 11.34
CA VAL A 65 -5.65 -16.40 11.00
C VAL A 65 -4.34 -15.87 10.44
N MET A 66 -3.26 -16.58 10.69
CA MET A 66 -1.93 -16.21 10.19
C MET A 66 -1.73 -16.71 8.75
N PRO A 67 -0.86 -16.06 7.94
CA PRO A 67 -0.42 -16.62 6.67
C PRO A 67 0.08 -18.06 6.82
N GLY A 68 -0.18 -18.91 5.83
CA GLY A 68 0.12 -20.34 5.88
C GLY A 68 -0.99 -21.21 6.49
N THR A 69 -2.02 -20.61 7.09
CA THR A 69 -3.15 -21.36 7.66
C THR A 69 -4.01 -21.99 6.57
N LYS A 70 -4.34 -23.29 6.71
CA LYS A 70 -5.34 -23.94 5.87
C LYS A 70 -6.73 -23.42 6.25
N VAL A 71 -7.36 -22.64 5.39
CA VAL A 71 -8.73 -22.11 5.57
C VAL A 71 -9.76 -23.22 5.41
N GLY A 72 -9.58 -24.07 4.42
CA GLY A 72 -10.48 -25.17 4.09
C GLY A 72 -10.05 -25.91 2.87
N THR A 73 -11.00 -26.58 2.22
CA THR A 73 -10.87 -27.16 0.87
C THR A 73 -11.87 -26.50 -0.05
N LEU A 74 -11.67 -26.57 -1.35
CA LEU A 74 -12.67 -26.14 -2.32
C LEU A 74 -14.03 -26.76 -1.99
N THR A 75 -15.09 -25.99 -2.18
CA THR A 75 -16.45 -26.53 -2.08
C THR A 75 -16.65 -27.63 -3.13
N ALA A 76 -17.50 -28.61 -2.83
CA ALA A 76 -17.78 -29.72 -3.76
C ALA A 76 -18.23 -29.22 -5.15
N ALA A 77 -19.05 -28.17 -5.19
CA ALA A 77 -19.51 -27.56 -6.44
C ALA A 77 -18.36 -27.01 -7.30
N LEU A 78 -17.43 -26.27 -6.68
CA LEU A 78 -16.27 -25.73 -7.40
C LEU A 78 -15.26 -26.81 -7.80
N ALA A 79 -15.08 -27.84 -6.94
CA ALA A 79 -14.21 -28.96 -7.24
C ALA A 79 -14.73 -29.74 -8.47
N GLU A 80 -16.05 -29.92 -8.57
CA GLU A 80 -16.71 -30.57 -9.72
C GLU A 80 -16.63 -29.68 -10.98
N GLU A 81 -17.00 -28.41 -10.87
CA GLU A 81 -16.99 -27.45 -12.00
C GLU A 81 -15.61 -27.31 -12.63
N THR A 82 -14.56 -27.22 -11.80
CA THR A 82 -13.18 -27.02 -12.26
C THR A 82 -12.43 -28.30 -12.58
N GLY A 83 -12.91 -29.45 -12.09
CA GLY A 83 -12.27 -30.75 -12.26
C GLY A 83 -10.96 -30.94 -11.47
N VAL A 84 -10.59 -29.98 -10.57
CA VAL A 84 -9.33 -30.07 -9.80
C VAL A 84 -9.45 -30.86 -8.49
N GLY A 85 -10.67 -31.26 -8.11
CA GLY A 85 -10.94 -32.03 -6.89
C GLY A 85 -10.90 -31.16 -5.63
N GLU A 86 -10.89 -31.80 -4.47
CA GLU A 86 -10.89 -31.14 -3.16
C GLU A 86 -9.48 -30.65 -2.76
N VAL A 87 -8.97 -29.62 -3.44
CA VAL A 87 -7.66 -29.03 -3.09
C VAL A 87 -7.77 -28.12 -1.87
N PRO A 88 -6.73 -28.07 -1.00
CA PRO A 88 -6.70 -27.17 0.13
C PRO A 88 -6.56 -25.71 -0.31
N VAL A 89 -7.25 -24.80 0.37
CA VAL A 89 -7.09 -23.36 0.25
C VAL A 89 -6.32 -22.86 1.44
N ILE A 90 -5.19 -22.21 1.19
CA ILE A 90 -4.28 -21.73 2.20
C ILE A 90 -4.35 -20.18 2.23
N ALA A 91 -4.47 -19.59 3.43
CA ALA A 91 -4.34 -18.15 3.60
C ALA A 91 -2.89 -17.76 3.25
N VAL A 92 -2.73 -16.93 2.24
CA VAL A 92 -1.45 -16.25 1.95
C VAL A 92 -1.39 -14.94 2.73
N ALA A 93 -0.27 -14.22 2.68
CA ALA A 93 -0.25 -12.83 3.12
C ALA A 93 -1.15 -12.02 2.19
N GLY A 94 -2.39 -11.76 2.61
CA GLY A 94 -3.47 -11.20 1.79
C GLY A 94 -3.19 -9.76 1.36
N HIS A 95 -2.46 -9.00 2.17
CA HIS A 95 -1.92 -7.72 1.76
C HIS A 95 -0.76 -7.93 0.78
N ASP A 96 -0.91 -7.43 -0.46
CA ASP A 96 0.03 -7.64 -1.56
C ASP A 96 1.47 -7.23 -1.21
N THR A 97 1.65 -6.12 -0.49
CA THR A 97 2.97 -5.69 -0.03
C THR A 97 3.56 -6.66 0.99
N ALA A 98 2.76 -7.31 1.84
CA ALA A 98 3.29 -8.33 2.76
C ALA A 98 3.82 -9.55 1.98
N SER A 99 3.10 -9.98 0.96
CA SER A 99 3.57 -11.02 0.04
C SER A 99 4.82 -10.59 -0.73
N ALA A 100 4.89 -9.34 -1.19
CA ALA A 100 6.06 -8.81 -1.89
C ALA A 100 7.30 -8.75 -0.99
N VAL A 101 7.15 -8.32 0.27
CA VAL A 101 8.25 -8.31 1.26
C VAL A 101 8.72 -9.72 1.57
N ALA A 102 7.81 -10.68 1.72
CA ALA A 102 8.14 -12.09 1.90
C ALA A 102 8.95 -12.68 0.74
N ALA A 103 8.78 -12.15 -0.46
CA ALA A 103 9.49 -12.60 -1.66
C ALA A 103 10.86 -11.93 -1.86
N VAL A 104 11.29 -11.01 -0.99
CA VAL A 104 12.60 -10.35 -1.11
C VAL A 104 13.70 -11.41 -0.94
N PRO A 105 14.60 -11.57 -1.93
CA PRO A 105 15.62 -12.61 -1.91
C PRO A 105 16.81 -12.23 -1.00
N THR A 106 16.56 -12.10 0.28
CA THR A 106 17.59 -11.79 1.28
C THR A 106 17.66 -12.87 2.35
N THR A 107 18.89 -13.14 2.84
CA THR A 107 19.13 -13.96 4.01
C THR A 107 19.48 -13.12 5.25
N ASN A 108 19.65 -11.81 5.06
CA ASN A 108 19.90 -10.87 6.15
C ASN A 108 18.56 -10.37 6.69
N ARG A 109 18.37 -10.41 8.00
CA ARG A 109 17.18 -9.84 8.66
C ARG A 109 17.25 -8.32 8.81
N GLU A 110 18.45 -7.74 8.72
CA GLU A 110 18.67 -6.30 8.75
C GLU A 110 18.63 -5.73 7.32
N PHE A 111 17.44 -5.56 6.77
CA PHE A 111 17.25 -4.94 5.46
C PHE A 111 16.12 -3.92 5.49
N ALA A 112 16.21 -2.92 4.64
CA ALA A 112 15.11 -2.03 4.32
C ALA A 112 14.55 -2.43 2.95
N TYR A 113 13.24 -2.42 2.81
CA TYR A 113 12.56 -2.67 1.55
C TYR A 113 11.90 -1.40 1.03
N LEU A 114 11.72 -1.34 -0.28
CA LEU A 114 10.94 -0.33 -0.97
C LEU A 114 10.02 -1.05 -1.97
N SER A 115 8.74 -1.11 -1.64
CA SER A 115 7.69 -1.50 -2.59
C SER A 115 7.26 -0.25 -3.34
N SER A 116 7.70 -0.12 -4.60
CA SER A 116 7.48 1.08 -5.41
C SER A 116 6.44 0.82 -6.50
N GLY A 117 5.28 1.42 -6.34
CA GLY A 117 4.17 1.41 -7.27
C GLY A 117 3.49 2.78 -7.31
N THR A 118 2.19 2.84 -7.51
CA THR A 118 1.38 4.06 -7.37
C THR A 118 1.62 4.73 -6.02
N TRP A 119 1.62 3.92 -4.95
CA TRP A 119 2.18 4.25 -3.65
C TRP A 119 3.57 3.63 -3.53
N SER A 120 4.41 4.22 -2.70
CA SER A 120 5.68 3.63 -2.28
C SER A 120 5.62 3.34 -0.78
N LEU A 121 5.82 2.08 -0.43
CA LEU A 121 5.89 1.63 0.96
C LEU A 121 7.35 1.32 1.28
N MET A 122 7.94 2.11 2.16
CA MET A 122 9.33 1.93 2.58
C MET A 122 9.40 1.58 4.06
N GLY A 123 10.10 0.50 4.40
CA GLY A 123 10.14 0.03 5.77
C GLY A 123 11.17 -1.06 6.02
N ILE A 124 11.08 -1.62 7.22
CA ILE A 124 11.85 -2.77 7.70
C ILE A 124 10.92 -3.83 8.26
N GLU A 125 11.38 -5.05 8.38
CA GLU A 125 10.74 -6.08 9.21
C GLU A 125 11.32 -6.03 10.64
N SER A 126 10.44 -6.17 11.63
CA SER A 126 10.76 -6.18 13.05
C SER A 126 10.02 -7.33 13.73
N GLU A 127 10.55 -7.87 14.80
CA GLU A 127 9.88 -8.89 15.64
C GLU A 127 8.77 -8.25 16.49
N GLU A 128 8.98 -6.99 16.92
CA GLU A 128 8.09 -6.24 17.79
C GLU A 128 7.64 -4.93 17.13
N PRO A 129 6.43 -4.43 17.43
CA PRO A 129 5.97 -3.16 16.90
C PRO A 129 6.77 -1.99 17.47
N ILE A 130 7.06 -1.00 16.63
CA ILE A 130 7.76 0.24 17.02
C ILE A 130 6.72 1.34 17.21
N ILE A 131 6.34 1.56 18.48
CA ILE A 131 5.31 2.53 18.87
C ILE A 131 5.92 3.54 19.83
N ASN A 132 6.18 4.75 19.36
CA ASN A 132 6.69 5.85 20.15
C ASN A 132 6.29 7.19 19.54
N GLU A 133 6.54 8.29 20.27
CA GLU A 133 6.19 9.64 19.82
C GLU A 133 6.80 9.99 18.45
N LYS A 134 8.05 9.59 18.20
CA LYS A 134 8.73 9.87 16.93
C LYS A 134 8.08 9.12 15.75
N SER A 135 7.75 7.83 15.93
CA SER A 135 7.08 7.05 14.89
C SER A 135 5.69 7.62 14.58
N TYR A 136 4.98 8.08 15.61
CA TYR A 136 3.68 8.72 15.46
C TYR A 136 3.79 10.06 14.70
N GLN A 137 4.67 10.96 15.13
CA GLN A 137 4.86 12.27 14.48
C GLN A 137 5.33 12.14 13.02
N LEU A 138 6.14 11.12 12.72
CA LEU A 138 6.61 10.86 11.38
C LEU A 138 5.64 10.02 10.54
N ASN A 139 4.49 9.64 11.12
CA ASN A 139 3.44 8.86 10.46
C ASN A 139 3.95 7.53 9.90
N PHE A 140 4.69 6.77 10.73
CA PHE A 140 5.00 5.38 10.47
C PHE A 140 3.87 4.48 10.95
N THR A 141 3.68 3.36 10.29
CA THR A 141 2.68 2.34 10.65
C THR A 141 3.36 1.01 10.99
N ASN A 142 2.67 0.19 11.78
CA ASN A 142 3.04 -1.18 12.12
C ASN A 142 2.00 -2.11 11.49
N GLU A 143 2.37 -2.80 10.44
CA GLU A 143 1.50 -3.72 9.73
C GLU A 143 1.98 -5.17 9.90
N GLY A 144 1.08 -6.13 9.80
CA GLY A 144 1.43 -7.54 9.90
C GLY A 144 2.34 -8.02 8.76
N GLY A 145 3.39 -8.74 9.12
CA GLY A 145 4.24 -9.50 8.22
C GLY A 145 3.94 -11.00 8.28
N ILE A 146 4.69 -11.79 7.52
CA ILE A 146 4.66 -13.25 7.61
C ILE A 146 5.33 -13.70 8.91
N ASP A 147 5.11 -14.96 9.31
CA ASP A 147 5.69 -15.56 10.53
C ASP A 147 5.48 -14.72 11.82
N GLY A 148 4.45 -13.86 11.81
CA GLY A 148 4.13 -12.99 12.94
C GLY A 148 5.04 -11.80 13.11
N THR A 149 5.86 -11.46 12.12
CA THR A 149 6.66 -10.22 12.11
C THR A 149 5.78 -8.99 11.97
N ILE A 150 6.38 -7.83 12.21
CA ILE A 150 5.81 -6.51 11.98
C ILE A 150 6.57 -5.85 10.84
N ARG A 151 5.86 -5.34 9.87
CA ARG A 151 6.38 -4.43 8.85
C ARG A 151 6.22 -3.00 9.38
N PHE A 152 7.32 -2.44 9.90
CA PHE A 152 7.37 -1.05 10.30
C PHE A 152 7.71 -0.21 9.08
N LEU A 153 6.75 0.57 8.59
CA LEU A 153 6.87 1.24 7.30
C LEU A 153 6.24 2.63 7.29
N LYS A 154 6.58 3.37 6.26
CA LYS A 154 5.94 4.64 5.90
C LYS A 154 5.37 4.56 4.49
N ASN A 155 4.12 4.99 4.36
CA ASN A 155 3.49 5.23 3.06
C ASN A 155 3.98 6.57 2.50
N ILE A 156 4.42 6.54 1.26
CA ILE A 156 4.89 7.70 0.50
C ILE A 156 4.07 7.73 -0.78
N THR A 157 3.63 8.90 -1.21
CA THR A 157 3.05 9.05 -2.55
C THR A 157 4.13 8.69 -3.57
N GLY A 158 3.96 7.55 -4.25
CA GLY A 158 4.95 7.01 -5.16
C GLY A 158 4.81 7.54 -6.58
N MET A 159 4.61 6.63 -7.54
CA MET A 159 4.52 6.97 -8.97
C MET A 159 3.19 7.66 -9.34
N TRP A 160 2.28 7.88 -8.41
CA TRP A 160 1.01 8.58 -8.62
C TRP A 160 1.17 9.91 -9.37
N LEU A 161 2.18 10.72 -9.00
CA LEU A 161 2.42 11.98 -9.66
C LEU A 161 2.74 11.77 -11.15
N LEU A 162 3.55 10.76 -11.44
CA LEU A 162 3.93 10.44 -12.82
C LEU A 162 2.76 9.85 -13.60
N GLU A 163 2.00 8.94 -13.01
CA GLU A 163 0.83 8.35 -13.65
C GLU A 163 -0.19 9.42 -14.05
N ARG A 164 -0.47 10.36 -13.14
CA ARG A 164 -1.38 11.49 -13.44
C ARG A 164 -0.85 12.40 -14.54
N CYS A 165 0.45 12.73 -14.55
CA CYS A 165 1.05 13.47 -15.64
C CYS A 165 0.98 12.70 -16.96
N LYS A 166 1.20 11.38 -16.92
CA LYS A 166 1.14 10.49 -18.07
C LYS A 166 -0.26 10.45 -18.69
N ASP A 167 -1.31 10.36 -17.85
CA ASP A 167 -2.70 10.43 -18.28
C ASP A 167 -3.01 11.77 -18.96
N GLU A 168 -2.49 12.86 -18.42
CA GLU A 168 -2.67 14.20 -18.99
C GLU A 168 -1.99 14.32 -20.36
N TRP A 169 -0.74 13.88 -20.49
CA TRP A 169 -0.04 13.87 -21.79
C TRP A 169 -0.74 12.99 -22.83
N LYS A 170 -1.29 11.85 -22.39
CA LYS A 170 -2.08 10.98 -23.28
C LYS A 170 -3.34 11.67 -23.79
N GLN A 171 -4.03 12.42 -22.93
CA GLN A 171 -5.20 13.24 -23.33
C GLN A 171 -4.81 14.36 -24.32
N GLU A 172 -3.57 14.87 -24.24
CA GLU A 172 -3.00 15.85 -25.15
C GLU A 172 -2.50 15.21 -26.46
N GLY A 173 -2.62 13.88 -26.62
CA GLY A 173 -2.24 13.13 -27.81
C GLY A 173 -0.84 12.52 -27.76
N ASN A 174 -0.15 12.56 -26.60
CA ASN A 174 1.20 12.05 -26.43
C ASN A 174 1.20 10.84 -25.44
N ASP A 175 1.14 9.63 -25.97
CA ASP A 175 1.17 8.39 -25.17
C ASP A 175 2.62 7.89 -25.02
N TYR A 176 3.28 8.33 -23.95
CA TYR A 176 4.67 7.95 -23.65
C TYR A 176 4.75 6.61 -22.93
N SER A 177 5.65 5.74 -23.38
CA SER A 177 6.13 4.59 -22.59
C SER A 177 7.05 5.05 -21.46
N TYR A 178 7.22 4.21 -20.44
CA TYR A 178 8.18 4.51 -19.36
C TYR A 178 9.62 4.65 -19.87
N GLY A 179 10.02 3.85 -20.86
CA GLY A 179 11.34 3.95 -21.48
C GLY A 179 11.58 5.32 -22.09
N GLU A 180 10.62 5.83 -22.88
CA GLU A 180 10.70 7.17 -23.49
C GLU A 180 10.74 8.28 -22.42
N LEU A 181 9.96 8.17 -21.35
CA LEU A 181 10.00 9.12 -20.25
C LEU A 181 11.36 9.15 -19.56
N ILE A 182 11.99 8.00 -19.35
CA ILE A 182 13.33 7.90 -18.77
C ILE A 182 14.37 8.52 -19.72
N GLU A 183 14.28 8.27 -21.04
CA GLU A 183 15.18 8.87 -22.03
C GLU A 183 15.04 10.40 -22.07
N LEU A 184 13.81 10.92 -22.02
CA LEU A 184 13.56 12.36 -21.95
C LEU A 184 14.13 12.97 -20.66
N MET A 185 13.93 12.29 -19.52
CA MET A 185 14.50 12.69 -18.25
C MET A 185 16.02 12.79 -18.29
N HIS A 186 16.71 11.83 -18.90
CA HIS A 186 18.18 11.82 -18.99
C HIS A 186 18.76 12.98 -19.80
N LYS A 187 17.99 13.58 -20.69
CA LYS A 187 18.41 14.76 -21.49
C LYS A 187 18.36 16.06 -20.68
N GLU A 188 17.69 16.06 -19.53
CA GLU A 188 17.47 17.26 -18.72
C GLU A 188 18.55 17.44 -17.65
N LYS A 189 18.73 18.68 -17.18
CA LYS A 189 19.64 19.00 -16.10
C LYS A 189 19.14 18.44 -14.76
N ALA A 190 20.02 17.73 -14.04
CA ALA A 190 19.72 17.20 -12.71
C ALA A 190 19.54 18.30 -11.65
N PHE A 191 18.77 18.00 -10.63
CA PHE A 191 18.60 18.78 -9.39
C PHE A 191 18.14 20.22 -9.64
N ARG A 192 17.17 20.38 -10.56
CA ARG A 192 16.65 21.69 -10.94
C ARG A 192 15.50 22.13 -10.05
N SER A 193 14.57 21.24 -9.74
CA SER A 193 13.39 21.50 -8.94
C SER A 193 12.89 20.27 -8.22
N PHE A 194 12.27 20.46 -7.05
CA PHE A 194 11.79 19.39 -6.19
C PHE A 194 10.41 19.71 -5.64
N VAL A 195 9.63 18.67 -5.41
CA VAL A 195 8.35 18.76 -4.72
C VAL A 195 8.35 17.81 -3.52
N ASN A 196 7.52 18.11 -2.53
CA ASN A 196 7.21 17.12 -1.51
C ASN A 196 6.07 16.23 -2.05
N PRO A 197 6.30 14.96 -2.41
CA PRO A 197 5.27 14.11 -3.02
C PRO A 197 4.03 13.94 -2.14
N ASN A 198 4.19 14.08 -0.82
CA ASN A 198 3.12 13.92 0.16
C ASN A 198 2.35 15.23 0.45
N ALA A 199 2.63 16.32 -0.28
CA ALA A 199 1.90 17.57 -0.07
C ALA A 199 0.45 17.44 -0.54
N ASN A 200 -0.48 18.02 0.23
CA ASN A 200 -1.93 17.92 -0.01
C ASN A 200 -2.35 18.35 -1.43
N CYS A 201 -1.61 19.27 -2.06
CA CYS A 201 -1.90 19.72 -3.42
C CYS A 201 -1.75 18.61 -4.48
N PHE A 202 -1.09 17.48 -4.16
CA PHE A 202 -0.89 16.35 -5.07
C PHE A 202 -1.85 15.19 -4.82
N THR A 203 -2.70 15.26 -3.80
CA THR A 203 -3.62 14.16 -3.45
C THR A 203 -4.59 13.83 -4.59
N ASN A 204 -5.25 14.84 -5.13
CA ASN A 204 -6.16 14.67 -6.28
C ASN A 204 -6.36 16.00 -7.02
N PRO A 205 -5.32 16.57 -7.64
CA PRO A 205 -5.48 17.80 -8.40
C PRO A 205 -6.24 17.55 -9.69
N ALA A 206 -6.93 18.57 -10.19
CA ALA A 206 -7.57 18.52 -11.50
C ALA A 206 -6.55 18.38 -12.65
N ASN A 207 -5.35 18.94 -12.46
CA ASN A 207 -4.21 18.81 -13.38
C ASN A 207 -2.92 18.72 -12.57
N MET A 208 -2.18 17.62 -12.71
CA MET A 208 -0.98 17.35 -11.92
C MET A 208 0.21 18.19 -12.38
N GLN A 209 0.40 18.36 -13.69
CA GLN A 209 1.46 19.21 -14.23
C GLN A 209 1.34 20.63 -13.69
N LYS A 210 0.12 21.18 -13.70
CA LYS A 210 -0.16 22.50 -13.13
C LYS A 210 0.12 22.54 -11.64
N ALA A 211 -0.26 21.52 -10.88
CA ALA A 211 -0.02 21.44 -9.44
C ALA A 211 1.49 21.45 -9.12
N ILE A 212 2.29 20.70 -9.88
CA ILE A 212 3.76 20.68 -9.76
C ILE A 212 4.34 22.07 -10.10
N ALA A 213 3.91 22.68 -11.20
CA ALA A 213 4.35 24.01 -11.61
C ALA A 213 4.02 25.07 -10.54
N ASP A 214 2.80 25.05 -10.00
CA ASP A 214 2.37 25.98 -8.96
C ASP A 214 3.14 25.78 -7.64
N TYR A 215 3.44 24.52 -7.28
CA TYR A 215 4.29 24.20 -6.15
C TYR A 215 5.70 24.78 -6.32
N CYS A 216 6.31 24.59 -7.48
CA CYS A 216 7.64 25.15 -7.77
C CYS A 216 7.63 26.68 -7.72
N ARG A 217 6.61 27.34 -8.28
CA ARG A 217 6.47 28.83 -8.16
C ARG A 217 6.37 29.27 -6.71
N LYS A 218 5.52 28.60 -5.91
CA LYS A 218 5.32 28.92 -4.50
C LYS A 218 6.59 28.77 -3.67
N THR A 219 7.46 27.84 -4.06
CA THR A 219 8.73 27.56 -3.37
C THR A 219 9.94 28.22 -4.05
N GLU A 220 9.70 29.16 -4.96
CA GLU A 220 10.72 29.94 -5.67
C GLU A 220 11.74 29.09 -6.42
N GLN A 221 11.31 27.97 -6.97
CA GLN A 221 12.12 27.05 -7.74
C GLN A 221 11.87 27.20 -9.26
N PRO A 222 12.83 26.81 -10.12
CA PRO A 222 12.58 26.73 -11.56
C PRO A 222 11.39 25.82 -11.87
N VAL A 223 10.45 26.32 -12.67
CA VAL A 223 9.27 25.55 -13.08
C VAL A 223 9.65 24.53 -14.15
N PRO A 224 9.24 23.25 -14.07
CA PRO A 224 9.36 22.33 -15.18
C PRO A 224 8.54 22.79 -16.41
N GLU A 225 9.13 22.70 -17.60
CA GLU A 225 8.53 23.15 -18.86
C GLU A 225 8.43 22.04 -19.89
N THR A 226 9.29 21.02 -19.81
CA THR A 226 9.30 19.87 -20.72
C THR A 226 8.87 18.60 -19.98
N VAL A 227 8.40 17.60 -20.72
CA VAL A 227 8.06 16.28 -20.17
C VAL A 227 9.24 15.72 -19.36
N GLY A 228 10.45 15.78 -19.92
CA GLY A 228 11.67 15.30 -19.24
C GLY A 228 11.93 16.01 -17.91
N GLN A 229 11.67 17.32 -17.82
CA GLN A 229 11.84 18.10 -16.60
C GLN A 229 10.81 17.73 -15.53
N PHE A 230 9.55 17.50 -15.91
CA PHE A 230 8.54 16.98 -14.98
C PHE A 230 8.92 15.62 -14.45
N VAL A 231 9.29 14.69 -15.34
CA VAL A 231 9.71 13.34 -14.94
C VAL A 231 10.90 13.41 -13.99
N ARG A 232 11.91 14.23 -14.30
CA ARG A 232 13.09 14.38 -13.47
C ARG A 232 12.78 14.97 -12.10
N CYS A 233 11.94 16.01 -12.05
CA CYS A 233 11.48 16.60 -10.81
C CYS A 233 10.79 15.55 -9.93
N ILE A 234 9.92 14.71 -10.51
CA ILE A 234 9.19 13.66 -9.76
C ILE A 234 10.17 12.60 -9.22
N PHE A 235 11.02 12.02 -10.07
CA PHE A 235 11.93 10.95 -9.65
C PHE A 235 12.96 11.42 -8.61
N GLU A 236 13.54 12.59 -8.79
CA GLU A 236 14.50 13.15 -7.82
C GLU A 236 13.80 13.50 -6.50
N SER A 237 12.57 13.97 -6.54
CA SER A 237 11.77 14.23 -5.33
C SER A 237 11.44 12.94 -4.57
N LEU A 238 11.08 11.86 -5.28
CA LEU A 238 10.85 10.55 -4.67
C LEU A 238 12.14 10.01 -4.05
N ALA A 239 13.27 10.11 -4.74
CA ALA A 239 14.56 9.65 -4.20
C ALA A 239 14.94 10.38 -2.90
N PHE A 240 14.74 11.70 -2.83
CA PHE A 240 14.94 12.45 -1.59
C PHE A 240 13.93 12.08 -0.50
N SER A 241 12.69 11.82 -0.86
CA SER A 241 11.68 11.33 0.10
C SER A 241 12.08 9.99 0.70
N TYR A 242 12.55 9.04 -0.13
CA TYR A 242 13.05 7.74 0.34
C TYR A 242 14.26 7.88 1.27
N ARG A 243 15.22 8.74 0.89
CA ARG A 243 16.36 9.04 1.76
C ARG A 243 15.93 9.57 3.12
N THR A 244 14.96 10.48 3.17
CA THR A 244 14.46 11.07 4.44
C THR A 244 13.76 10.03 5.32
N VAL A 245 13.16 9.01 4.72
CA VAL A 245 12.50 7.92 5.47
C VAL A 245 13.53 6.93 6.01
N LEU A 246 14.65 6.73 5.29
CA LEU A 246 15.69 5.79 5.68
C LEU A 246 16.58 6.28 6.84
N TYR A 247 16.75 7.61 7.00
CA TYR A 247 17.61 8.27 8.01
C TYR A 247 16.82 9.12 9.01
#